data_fe9e20f0131ffd765b9d5b4312b16afa
#
_entry.id   fe9e20f0131ffd765b9d5b4312b16afa
#
_cell.length_a   1.000
_cell.length_b   1.000
_cell.length_c   1.000
_cell.angle_alpha   90.00
_cell.angle_beta   90.00
_cell.angle_gamma   90.00
#
_symmetry.space_group_name_H-M   'P 1'
#
loop_
_entity.id
_entity.type
_entity.pdbx_description
1 polymer ?
#
loop_
_entity_poly.entity_id
_entity_poly.type
_entity_poly.pdbx_seq_one_letter_code
_entity_poly.pdbx_strand_id
1 'polypeptide(L)'
;MKNSTMFTDYTDGSPRMRQKLFRLAMINMVTIVLLSSLWEFGLEEHVSGVLGLDYDAGFETSERLRFILTSTVFAGLAMIIPGLLISGLMRKSLAAEKSALLLAGTDELTGTGNRRAFSIRLAELDAGGTPYTLTLIDVNDFKSINDLHGHRQGDAVLITLARLLTAFTGPETQVFRIGGDEFAITSGHSYTDEAIETAQNLLRRAAGIRTGPGMFLSLSVGVASTACSAGYDIVQAADLAMYEAKRDTAHPVVRFTLGLEQRFRRRERLQNDVAMAVRNHDILPFLQPLVCLKTGRIRGFEILARWINSSGRAVAPDVFLPVVERLGLMDTLTARLLEAVVPLTPGWPAGLHLALNITPEQLLKPALTACVSRIMQHAGPVRLELEITEQHVMMISEDARRAILTLKESGIGVVLDDFGTGYSNLSVLLGLGINHIKIDRSFISDFINSPRKERVVETLLLLCKDLGVTVTAEGIEDAATLEWLLRRGCDYGQGYLFSQPVPAEHAAGLTASGLAADLCSGSILPAK
;
A
#
# COMPACT_ATOMS: atom_id res chain seq x y z
N MET A 1 5.43 -36.81 16.22
CA MET A 1 4.56 -37.94 15.89
C MET A 1 3.30 -37.91 16.77
N LYS A 2 2.41 -36.91 16.62
CA LYS A 2 1.08 -36.90 17.28
C LYS A 2 0.07 -35.92 16.63
N ASN A 3 0.24 -35.56 15.35
CA ASN A 3 -0.69 -34.66 14.63
C ASN A 3 -1.47 -35.36 13.51
N SER A 4 -1.62 -36.67 13.62
CA SER A 4 -2.48 -37.47 12.72
C SER A 4 -3.90 -37.68 13.29
N THR A 5 -4.22 -37.10 14.45
CA THR A 5 -5.43 -37.52 15.19
C THR A 5 -6.68 -36.69 14.90
N MET A 6 -6.60 -35.51 14.28
CA MET A 6 -7.82 -34.75 13.96
C MET A 6 -8.48 -35.15 12.63
N PHE A 7 -7.72 -35.80 11.73
CA PHE A 7 -8.28 -36.37 10.47
C PHE A 7 -8.49 -37.89 10.53
N THR A 8 -8.07 -38.59 11.60
CA THR A 8 -8.17 -40.05 11.71
C THR A 8 -9.52 -40.55 12.23
N ASP A 9 -10.34 -39.70 12.84
CA ASP A 9 -11.67 -40.13 13.35
C ASP A 9 -12.75 -40.31 12.26
N TYR A 10 -12.47 -39.93 11.01
CA TYR A 10 -13.39 -40.15 9.87
C TYR A 10 -13.07 -41.38 9.03
N THR A 11 -11.95 -42.09 9.28
CA THR A 11 -11.51 -43.22 8.43
C THR A 11 -12.01 -44.60 8.85
N ASP A 12 -12.43 -44.77 10.06
CA ASP A 12 -13.21 -45.95 10.49
C ASP A 12 -14.68 -45.58 10.49
N GLY A 13 -15.46 -46.25 9.64
CA GLY A 13 -16.91 -46.04 9.59
C GLY A 13 -17.46 -45.97 11.02
N SER A 14 -17.96 -44.79 11.40
CA SER A 14 -18.20 -44.42 12.80
C SER A 14 -18.91 -45.59 13.52
N PRO A 15 -18.59 -45.91 14.77
CA PRO A 15 -19.28 -46.97 15.53
C PRO A 15 -20.79 -46.83 15.45
N ARG A 16 -21.31 -45.61 15.27
CA ARG A 16 -22.71 -45.31 15.02
C ARG A 16 -23.24 -45.84 13.67
N MET A 17 -22.42 -45.85 12.61
CA MET A 17 -22.80 -46.36 11.30
C MET A 17 -22.85 -47.90 11.31
N ARG A 18 -21.84 -48.53 11.90
CA ARG A 18 -21.86 -49.99 12.11
C ARG A 18 -23.06 -50.43 12.97
N GLN A 19 -23.41 -49.69 14.01
CA GLN A 19 -24.60 -49.91 14.81
C GLN A 19 -25.89 -49.76 14.03
N LYS A 20 -26.00 -48.76 13.15
CA LYS A 20 -27.21 -48.58 12.30
C LYS A 20 -27.35 -49.72 11.30
N LEU A 21 -26.28 -50.11 10.60
CA LEU A 21 -26.28 -51.26 9.68
C LEU A 21 -26.62 -52.57 10.40
N PHE A 22 -26.04 -52.79 11.59
CA PHE A 22 -26.36 -53.96 12.42
C PHE A 22 -27.83 -53.95 12.88
N ARG A 23 -28.37 -52.81 13.32
CA ARG A 23 -29.79 -52.67 13.67
C ARG A 23 -30.72 -52.94 12.49
N LEU A 24 -30.36 -52.45 11.29
CA LEU A 24 -31.13 -52.69 10.07
C LEU A 24 -31.14 -54.19 9.70
N ALA A 25 -29.99 -54.85 9.77
CA ALA A 25 -29.86 -56.29 9.55
C ALA A 25 -30.66 -57.11 10.57
N MET A 26 -30.61 -56.72 11.85
CA MET A 26 -31.41 -57.34 12.91
C MET A 26 -32.92 -57.16 12.71
N ILE A 27 -33.37 -55.96 12.35
CA ILE A 27 -34.76 -55.68 12.05
C ILE A 27 -35.25 -56.55 10.88
N ASN A 28 -34.48 -56.62 9.79
CA ASN A 28 -34.80 -57.44 8.64
C ASN A 28 -34.87 -58.93 9.01
N MET A 29 -33.90 -59.41 9.81
CA MET A 29 -33.89 -60.80 10.26
C MET A 29 -35.11 -61.12 11.13
N VAL A 30 -35.46 -60.25 12.06
CA VAL A 30 -36.69 -60.39 12.89
C VAL A 30 -37.93 -60.36 12.01
N THR A 31 -38.01 -59.47 11.01
CA THR A 31 -39.12 -59.38 10.07
C THR A 31 -39.27 -60.67 9.26
N ILE A 32 -38.19 -61.25 8.77
CA ILE A 32 -38.20 -62.52 8.03
C ILE A 32 -38.71 -63.66 8.92
N VAL A 33 -38.21 -63.76 10.14
CA VAL A 33 -38.67 -64.75 11.10
C VAL A 33 -40.17 -64.60 11.37
N LEU A 34 -40.65 -63.37 11.61
CA LEU A 34 -42.08 -63.08 11.85
C LEU A 34 -42.96 -63.43 10.64
N LEU A 35 -42.52 -63.05 9.41
CA LEU A 35 -43.23 -63.33 8.18
C LEU A 35 -43.27 -64.82 7.88
N SER A 36 -42.17 -65.54 8.06
CA SER A 36 -42.13 -66.98 7.90
C SER A 36 -43.01 -67.70 8.94
N SER A 37 -43.00 -67.21 10.19
CA SER A 37 -43.84 -67.75 11.23
C SER A 37 -45.36 -67.49 10.97
N LEU A 38 -45.65 -66.26 10.52
CA LEU A 38 -47.04 -65.87 10.16
C LEU A 38 -47.57 -66.72 8.99
N TRP A 39 -46.69 -67.02 8.03
CA TRP A 39 -47.03 -67.91 6.91
C TRP A 39 -47.36 -69.33 7.41
N GLU A 40 -46.42 -69.93 8.09
CA GLU A 40 -46.54 -71.36 8.54
C GLU A 40 -47.64 -71.59 9.57
N PHE A 41 -47.87 -70.66 10.49
CA PHE A 41 -48.83 -70.84 11.58
C PHE A 41 -50.16 -70.10 11.41
N GLY A 42 -50.31 -69.21 10.42
CA GLY A 42 -51.47 -68.35 10.31
C GLY A 42 -52.10 -68.20 8.93
N LEU A 43 -51.29 -68.13 7.86
CA LEU A 43 -51.78 -67.82 6.52
C LEU A 43 -51.79 -68.98 5.57
N GLU A 44 -51.00 -70.02 5.78
CA GLU A 44 -50.87 -71.17 4.89
C GLU A 44 -52.26 -71.90 4.70
N GLU A 45 -52.97 -72.15 5.75
CA GLU A 45 -54.31 -72.76 5.73
C GLU A 45 -55.34 -71.91 4.95
N HIS A 46 -55.30 -70.59 5.15
CA HIS A 46 -56.26 -69.67 4.51
C HIS A 46 -55.91 -69.49 3.00
N VAL A 47 -54.67 -69.37 2.64
CA VAL A 47 -54.22 -69.19 1.25
C VAL A 47 -54.35 -70.46 0.45
N SER A 48 -54.02 -71.60 1.02
CA SER A 48 -54.23 -72.92 0.39
C SER A 48 -55.74 -73.20 0.13
N GLY A 49 -56.62 -72.81 1.07
CA GLY A 49 -58.06 -72.91 0.90
C GLY A 49 -58.61 -72.02 -0.23
N VAL A 50 -58.09 -70.78 -0.40
CA VAL A 50 -58.44 -69.85 -1.48
C VAL A 50 -57.91 -70.31 -2.84
N LEU A 51 -56.76 -70.95 -2.90
CA LEU A 51 -56.12 -71.44 -4.12
C LEU A 51 -56.51 -72.84 -4.51
N GLY A 52 -57.41 -73.54 -3.71
CA GLY A 52 -57.81 -74.87 -3.97
C GLY A 52 -56.74 -75.94 -3.84
N LEU A 53 -55.73 -75.70 -3.03
CA LEU A 53 -54.64 -76.63 -2.74
C LEU A 53 -54.97 -77.47 -1.50
N ASP A 54 -54.61 -78.78 -1.51
CA ASP A 54 -54.74 -79.64 -0.37
C ASP A 54 -53.85 -79.18 0.80
N TYR A 55 -54.43 -78.83 1.94
CA TYR A 55 -53.77 -78.46 3.15
C TYR A 55 -53.60 -79.67 4.06
N ASP A 56 -52.31 -80.06 4.31
CA ASP A 56 -52.05 -81.19 5.22
C ASP A 56 -51.93 -80.67 6.66
N ALA A 57 -53.03 -80.88 7.43
CA ALA A 57 -53.12 -80.51 8.83
C ALA A 57 -52.22 -81.35 9.75
N GLY A 58 -51.60 -82.42 9.20
CA GLY A 58 -50.76 -83.33 9.95
C GLY A 58 -49.30 -82.93 10.00
N PHE A 59 -48.96 -81.80 9.45
CA PHE A 59 -47.56 -81.32 9.41
C PHE A 59 -47.00 -81.07 10.81
N GLU A 60 -46.00 -81.90 11.21
CA GLU A 60 -45.44 -81.83 12.58
C GLU A 60 -44.80 -80.49 12.86
N THR A 61 -45.02 -80.00 14.08
CA THR A 61 -44.42 -78.67 14.51
C THR A 61 -42.89 -78.61 14.27
N SER A 62 -42.25 -79.76 14.27
CA SER A 62 -40.79 -79.88 13.97
C SER A 62 -40.46 -79.51 12.52
N GLU A 63 -41.33 -79.81 11.55
CA GLU A 63 -41.04 -79.46 10.14
C GLU A 63 -41.34 -78.01 9.86
N ARG A 64 -42.33 -77.43 10.48
CA ARG A 64 -42.57 -75.97 10.43
C ARG A 64 -41.42 -75.18 11.00
N LEU A 65 -40.84 -75.61 12.12
CA LEU A 65 -39.67 -74.97 12.70
C LEU A 65 -38.40 -75.13 11.81
N ARG A 66 -38.23 -76.26 11.11
CA ARG A 66 -37.17 -76.46 10.15
C ARG A 66 -37.33 -75.50 8.96
N PHE A 67 -38.51 -75.29 8.45
CA PHE A 67 -38.73 -74.33 7.33
C PHE A 67 -38.41 -72.88 7.74
N ILE A 68 -38.90 -72.44 8.90
CA ILE A 68 -38.64 -71.12 9.43
C ILE A 68 -37.11 -70.93 9.61
N LEU A 69 -36.41 -71.94 10.16
CA LEU A 69 -34.94 -71.88 10.35
C LEU A 69 -34.19 -71.81 9.01
N THR A 70 -34.58 -72.68 8.06
CA THR A 70 -33.90 -72.74 6.76
C THR A 70 -34.15 -71.47 5.94
N SER A 71 -35.40 -70.95 5.90
CA SER A 71 -35.74 -69.72 5.21
C SER A 71 -34.99 -68.51 5.81
N THR A 72 -34.89 -68.48 7.15
CA THR A 72 -34.11 -67.41 7.84
C THR A 72 -32.61 -67.48 7.51
N VAL A 73 -32.03 -68.67 7.49
CA VAL A 73 -30.60 -68.85 7.11
C VAL A 73 -30.35 -68.46 5.66
N PHE A 74 -31.20 -68.90 4.71
CA PHE A 74 -31.10 -68.50 3.28
C PHE A 74 -31.25 -67.01 3.09
N ALA A 75 -32.23 -66.36 3.74
CA ALA A 75 -32.43 -64.93 3.67
C ALA A 75 -31.23 -64.18 4.27
N GLY A 76 -30.67 -64.65 5.40
CA GLY A 76 -29.47 -64.07 6.00
C GLY A 76 -28.27 -64.13 5.05
N LEU A 77 -28.05 -65.31 4.43
CA LEU A 77 -26.97 -65.49 3.43
C LEU A 77 -27.17 -64.61 2.20
N ALA A 78 -28.44 -64.51 1.71
CA ALA A 78 -28.75 -63.64 0.57
C ALA A 78 -28.49 -62.15 0.82
N MET A 79 -28.53 -61.71 2.09
CA MET A 79 -28.22 -60.33 2.48
C MET A 79 -26.71 -60.00 2.57
N ILE A 80 -25.84 -61.01 2.62
CA ILE A 80 -24.39 -60.79 2.75
C ILE A 80 -23.82 -60.04 1.54
N ILE A 81 -24.16 -60.46 0.32
CA ILE A 81 -23.65 -59.85 -0.91
C ILE A 81 -24.11 -58.39 -1.06
N PRO A 82 -25.41 -58.05 -0.94
CA PRO A 82 -25.86 -56.66 -0.95
C PRO A 82 -25.22 -55.82 0.17
N GLY A 83 -25.07 -56.36 1.38
CA GLY A 83 -24.43 -55.68 2.51
C GLY A 83 -22.96 -55.34 2.22
N LEU A 84 -22.21 -56.27 1.63
CA LEU A 84 -20.83 -56.05 1.21
C LEU A 84 -20.73 -55.00 0.08
N LEU A 85 -21.62 -55.06 -0.91
CA LEU A 85 -21.69 -54.11 -2.02
C LEU A 85 -22.02 -52.70 -1.52
N ILE A 86 -23.04 -52.55 -0.68
CA ILE A 86 -23.43 -51.25 -0.10
C ILE A 86 -22.30 -50.67 0.75
N SER A 87 -21.64 -51.50 1.58
CA SER A 87 -20.51 -51.04 2.38
C SER A 87 -19.32 -50.61 1.50
N GLY A 88 -19.07 -51.30 0.40
CA GLY A 88 -18.04 -50.94 -0.58
C GLY A 88 -18.36 -49.64 -1.32
N LEU A 89 -19.60 -49.44 -1.75
CA LEU A 89 -20.03 -48.20 -2.39
C LEU A 89 -19.97 -46.99 -1.43
N MET A 90 -20.38 -47.18 -0.18
CA MET A 90 -20.30 -46.13 0.84
C MET A 90 -18.85 -45.71 1.13
N ARG A 91 -17.93 -46.68 1.20
CA ARG A 91 -16.49 -46.37 1.38
C ARG A 91 -15.94 -45.56 0.19
N LYS A 92 -16.30 -45.95 -1.04
CA LYS A 92 -15.90 -45.21 -2.25
C LYS A 92 -16.51 -43.81 -2.29
N SER A 93 -17.79 -43.66 -1.93
CA SER A 93 -18.44 -42.34 -1.88
C SER A 93 -17.81 -41.42 -0.83
N LEU A 94 -17.53 -41.92 0.38
CA LEU A 94 -16.84 -41.16 1.44
C LEU A 94 -15.42 -40.78 1.06
N ALA A 95 -14.70 -41.69 0.38
CA ALA A 95 -13.35 -41.40 -0.11
C ALA A 95 -13.36 -40.34 -1.22
N ALA A 96 -14.35 -40.42 -2.15
CA ALA A 96 -14.52 -39.42 -3.19
C ALA A 96 -14.91 -38.05 -2.63
N GLU A 97 -15.82 -38.00 -1.65
CA GLU A 97 -16.22 -36.77 -0.96
C GLU A 97 -15.03 -36.14 -0.22
N LYS A 98 -14.25 -36.95 0.49
CA LYS A 98 -13.03 -36.48 1.16
C LYS A 98 -12.00 -35.94 0.17
N SER A 99 -11.81 -36.62 -0.96
CA SER A 99 -10.90 -36.16 -2.02
C SER A 99 -11.41 -34.87 -2.66
N ALA A 100 -12.72 -34.75 -2.88
CA ALA A 100 -13.34 -33.52 -3.40
C ALA A 100 -13.19 -32.34 -2.42
N LEU A 101 -13.35 -32.58 -1.11
CA LEU A 101 -13.15 -31.55 -0.07
C LEU A 101 -11.66 -31.11 0.01
N LEU A 102 -10.73 -32.05 -0.10
CA LEU A 102 -9.30 -31.72 -0.13
C LEU A 102 -8.94 -30.91 -1.38
N LEU A 103 -9.40 -31.34 -2.56
CA LEU A 103 -9.21 -30.60 -3.82
C LEU A 103 -9.87 -29.21 -3.79
N ALA A 104 -11.06 -29.10 -3.19
CA ALA A 104 -11.74 -27.83 -3.02
C ALA A 104 -11.06 -26.87 -2.02
N GLY A 105 -10.16 -27.36 -1.18
CA GLY A 105 -9.43 -26.57 -0.17
C GLY A 105 -7.98 -26.25 -0.51
N THR A 106 -7.45 -26.77 -1.64
CA THR A 106 -6.05 -26.60 -2.03
C THR A 106 -5.92 -25.64 -3.23
N ASP A 107 -4.84 -24.87 -3.29
CA ASP A 107 -4.45 -24.08 -4.47
C ASP A 107 -3.71 -25.00 -5.44
N GLU A 108 -4.19 -25.10 -6.69
CA GLU A 108 -3.68 -26.03 -7.69
C GLU A 108 -2.24 -25.75 -8.12
N LEU A 109 -1.81 -24.47 -8.10
CA LEU A 109 -0.47 -24.09 -8.50
C LEU A 109 0.57 -24.37 -7.42
N THR A 110 0.26 -23.99 -6.18
CA THR A 110 1.24 -23.96 -5.09
C THR A 110 1.14 -25.14 -4.14
N GLY A 111 0.00 -25.84 -4.13
CA GLY A 111 -0.29 -26.95 -3.20
C GLY A 111 -0.56 -26.52 -1.76
N THR A 112 -0.59 -25.23 -1.47
CA THR A 112 -0.99 -24.68 -0.16
C THR A 112 -2.51 -24.66 -0.02
N GLY A 113 -3.05 -24.30 1.16
CA GLY A 113 -4.47 -24.02 1.30
C GLY A 113 -4.91 -22.88 0.37
N ASN A 114 -6.11 -22.95 -0.17
CA ASN A 114 -6.68 -21.87 -0.97
C ASN A 114 -7.49 -20.89 -0.09
N ARG A 115 -8.07 -19.85 -0.70
CA ARG A 115 -8.90 -18.84 -0.01
C ARG A 115 -10.06 -19.43 0.78
N ARG A 116 -10.67 -20.52 0.28
CA ARG A 116 -11.76 -21.20 0.98
C ARG A 116 -11.27 -21.88 2.25
N ALA A 117 -10.17 -22.61 2.17
CA ALA A 117 -9.56 -23.26 3.33
C ALA A 117 -9.09 -22.22 4.36
N PHE A 118 -8.57 -21.08 3.93
CA PHE A 118 -8.22 -19.95 4.79
C PHE A 118 -9.43 -19.44 5.58
N SER A 119 -10.57 -19.19 4.91
CA SER A 119 -11.79 -18.71 5.57
C SER A 119 -12.33 -19.71 6.59
N ILE A 120 -12.28 -21.01 6.27
CA ILE A 120 -12.69 -22.08 7.20
C ILE A 120 -11.76 -22.10 8.41
N ARG A 121 -10.44 -21.99 8.19
CA ARG A 121 -9.45 -22.01 9.27
C ARG A 121 -9.61 -20.83 10.22
N LEU A 122 -9.88 -19.63 9.71
CA LEU A 122 -10.15 -18.45 10.55
C LEU A 122 -11.39 -18.67 11.41
N ALA A 123 -12.48 -19.18 10.82
CA ALA A 123 -13.70 -19.46 11.58
C ALA A 123 -13.49 -20.52 12.69
N GLU A 124 -12.63 -21.52 12.44
CA GLU A 124 -12.25 -22.51 13.47
C GLU A 124 -11.46 -21.88 14.61
N LEU A 125 -10.49 -21.00 14.28
CA LEU A 125 -9.66 -20.31 15.26
C LEU A 125 -10.50 -19.33 16.11
N ASP A 126 -11.42 -18.60 15.48
CA ASP A 126 -12.35 -17.70 16.17
C ASP A 126 -13.29 -18.46 17.11
N ALA A 127 -13.83 -19.60 16.65
CA ALA A 127 -14.68 -20.47 17.47
C ALA A 127 -13.91 -21.11 18.63
N GLY A 128 -12.61 -21.34 18.48
CA GLY A 128 -11.73 -21.88 19.51
C GLY A 128 -11.49 -20.94 20.69
N GLY A 129 -11.71 -19.64 20.53
CA GLY A 129 -11.58 -18.61 21.57
C GLY A 129 -10.18 -18.39 22.11
N THR A 130 -9.17 -19.09 21.59
CA THR A 130 -7.76 -18.89 21.95
C THR A 130 -7.14 -17.83 21.03
N PRO A 131 -6.32 -16.92 21.57
CA PRO A 131 -5.64 -15.93 20.73
C PRO A 131 -4.74 -16.61 19.69
N TYR A 132 -4.79 -16.10 18.47
CA TYR A 132 -3.99 -16.57 17.35
C TYR A 132 -3.35 -15.41 16.58
N THR A 133 -2.40 -15.73 15.70
CA THR A 133 -1.68 -14.77 14.86
C THR A 133 -1.96 -15.06 13.40
N LEU A 134 -2.20 -13.99 12.64
CA LEU A 134 -2.30 -13.97 11.19
C LEU A 134 -1.13 -13.17 10.60
N THR A 135 -0.43 -13.76 9.65
CA THR A 135 0.59 -13.09 8.85
C THR A 135 0.12 -13.06 7.40
N LEU A 136 -0.02 -11.88 6.82
CA LEU A 136 -0.26 -11.67 5.39
C LEU A 136 1.03 -11.32 4.70
N ILE A 137 1.22 -11.84 3.50
CA ILE A 137 2.43 -11.71 2.69
C ILE A 137 2.03 -11.40 1.27
N ASP A 138 2.67 -10.39 0.68
CA ASP A 138 2.47 -9.99 -0.71
C ASP A 138 3.81 -9.94 -1.44
N VAL A 139 3.80 -10.34 -2.71
CA VAL A 139 4.99 -10.29 -3.58
C VAL A 139 5.05 -8.92 -4.26
N ASN A 140 6.04 -8.12 -3.89
CA ASN A 140 6.22 -6.80 -4.46
C ASN A 140 6.48 -6.87 -5.97
N ASP A 141 5.84 -5.98 -6.72
CA ASP A 141 6.00 -5.83 -8.18
C ASP A 141 5.78 -7.12 -8.99
N PHE A 142 4.92 -8.03 -8.49
CA PHE A 142 4.66 -9.32 -9.14
C PHE A 142 4.15 -9.15 -10.58
N LYS A 143 3.36 -8.12 -10.84
CA LYS A 143 2.91 -7.79 -12.20
C LYS A 143 4.11 -7.53 -13.12
N SER A 144 5.10 -6.77 -12.66
CA SER A 144 6.32 -6.50 -13.44
C SER A 144 7.12 -7.77 -13.74
N ILE A 145 7.15 -8.73 -12.80
CA ILE A 145 7.77 -10.05 -13.03
C ILE A 145 7.06 -10.77 -14.18
N ASN A 146 5.72 -10.77 -14.19
CA ASN A 146 4.93 -11.39 -15.24
C ASN A 146 5.11 -10.68 -16.59
N ASP A 147 5.08 -9.35 -16.60
CA ASP A 147 5.15 -8.54 -17.81
C ASP A 147 6.54 -8.66 -18.48
N LEU A 148 7.63 -8.72 -17.69
CA LEU A 148 9.01 -8.81 -18.20
C LEU A 148 9.46 -10.24 -18.51
N HIS A 149 9.01 -11.24 -17.74
CA HIS A 149 9.54 -12.61 -17.81
C HIS A 149 8.49 -13.67 -18.15
N GLY A 150 7.23 -13.25 -18.33
CA GLY A 150 6.09 -14.12 -18.66
C GLY A 150 5.50 -14.85 -17.46
N HIS A 151 4.23 -15.25 -17.57
CA HIS A 151 3.46 -15.91 -16.50
C HIS A 151 4.10 -17.18 -15.96
N ARG A 152 4.81 -17.95 -16.82
CA ARG A 152 5.52 -19.17 -16.37
C ARG A 152 6.61 -18.88 -15.32
N GLN A 153 7.29 -17.74 -15.44
CA GLN A 153 8.27 -17.32 -14.44
C GLN A 153 7.57 -16.87 -13.16
N GLY A 154 6.47 -16.11 -13.26
CA GLY A 154 5.65 -15.75 -12.10
C GLY A 154 5.15 -16.98 -11.34
N ASP A 155 4.64 -17.99 -12.06
CA ASP A 155 4.20 -19.26 -11.45
C ASP A 155 5.34 -19.97 -10.72
N ALA A 156 6.55 -20.01 -11.32
CA ALA A 156 7.73 -20.61 -10.68
C ALA A 156 8.14 -19.88 -9.39
N VAL A 157 8.02 -18.54 -9.38
CA VAL A 157 8.27 -17.71 -8.18
C VAL A 157 7.26 -18.05 -7.08
N LEU A 158 5.96 -18.12 -7.41
CA LEU A 158 4.90 -18.46 -6.44
C LEU A 158 5.07 -19.88 -5.87
N ILE A 159 5.41 -20.86 -6.69
CA ILE A 159 5.70 -22.24 -6.24
C ILE A 159 6.91 -22.26 -5.30
N THR A 160 7.96 -21.52 -5.64
CA THR A 160 9.18 -21.45 -4.83
C THR A 160 8.90 -20.78 -3.48
N LEU A 161 8.14 -19.66 -3.49
CA LEU A 161 7.70 -18.98 -2.27
C LEU A 161 6.84 -19.90 -1.40
N ALA A 162 5.85 -20.57 -1.97
CA ALA A 162 4.98 -21.51 -1.24
C ALA A 162 5.78 -22.62 -0.53
N ARG A 163 6.79 -23.19 -1.20
CA ARG A 163 7.70 -24.18 -0.59
C ARG A 163 8.51 -23.58 0.54
N LEU A 164 9.00 -22.36 0.35
CA LEU A 164 9.74 -21.64 1.39
C LEU A 164 8.83 -21.39 2.60
N LEU A 165 7.62 -20.86 2.41
CA LEU A 165 6.66 -20.62 3.48
C LEU A 165 6.36 -21.90 4.26
N THR A 166 6.07 -22.98 3.55
CA THR A 166 5.75 -24.30 4.18
C THR A 166 6.95 -24.87 4.96
N ALA A 167 8.18 -24.62 4.51
CA ALA A 167 9.37 -25.08 5.22
C ALA A 167 9.65 -24.30 6.54
N PHE A 168 9.13 -23.07 6.64
CA PHE A 168 9.26 -22.22 7.84
C PHE A 168 8.13 -22.41 8.84
N THR A 169 7.04 -23.10 8.46
CA THR A 169 5.88 -23.27 9.33
C THR A 169 6.02 -24.54 10.19
N GLY A 170 5.73 -24.39 11.47
CA GLY A 170 5.66 -25.49 12.43
C GLY A 170 4.34 -26.25 12.34
N PRO A 171 4.15 -27.28 13.18
CA PRO A 171 2.98 -28.17 13.13
C PRO A 171 1.63 -27.49 13.42
N GLU A 172 1.62 -26.32 14.05
CA GLU A 172 0.39 -25.58 14.39
C GLU A 172 0.15 -24.38 13.47
N THR A 173 0.98 -24.23 12.45
CA THR A 173 0.86 -23.18 11.45
C THR A 173 0.37 -23.75 10.12
N GLN A 174 -0.45 -22.96 9.41
CA GLN A 174 -0.95 -23.34 8.09
C GLN A 174 -0.70 -22.21 7.10
N VAL A 175 -0.33 -22.58 5.88
CA VAL A 175 -0.04 -21.67 4.77
C VAL A 175 -1.16 -21.73 3.77
N PHE A 176 -1.58 -20.54 3.29
CA PHE A 176 -2.63 -20.38 2.31
C PHE A 176 -2.19 -19.41 1.22
N ARG A 177 -2.66 -19.63 0.00
CA ARG A 177 -2.65 -18.63 -1.06
C ARG A 177 -4.05 -18.07 -1.21
N ILE A 178 -4.20 -16.77 -0.91
CA ILE A 178 -5.51 -16.11 -0.80
C ILE A 178 -5.85 -15.22 -2.01
N GLY A 179 -4.85 -14.87 -2.81
CA GLY A 179 -4.95 -14.05 -4.01
C GLY A 179 -3.91 -14.45 -5.05
N GLY A 180 -3.74 -13.65 -6.09
CA GLY A 180 -2.76 -13.89 -7.16
C GLY A 180 -1.34 -14.07 -6.65
N ASP A 181 -0.85 -13.09 -5.90
CA ASP A 181 0.48 -12.96 -5.31
C ASP A 181 0.45 -12.86 -3.77
N GLU A 182 -0.73 -13.08 -3.18
CA GLU A 182 -0.97 -12.96 -1.75
C GLU A 182 -1.00 -14.30 -1.06
N PHE A 183 -0.24 -14.42 0.04
CA PHE A 183 -0.21 -15.57 0.92
C PHE A 183 -0.62 -15.19 2.34
N ALA A 184 -1.14 -16.18 3.07
CA ALA A 184 -1.46 -16.05 4.48
C ALA A 184 -0.85 -17.21 5.28
N ILE A 185 -0.42 -16.92 6.50
CA ILE A 185 0.00 -17.91 7.49
C ILE A 185 -0.83 -17.69 8.75
N THR A 186 -1.50 -18.74 9.22
CA THR A 186 -2.19 -18.73 10.52
C THR A 186 -1.37 -19.53 11.53
N SER A 187 -1.22 -19.02 12.75
CA SER A 187 -0.61 -19.72 13.88
C SER A 187 -1.58 -19.78 15.05
N GLY A 188 -1.78 -20.95 15.61
CA GLY A 188 -2.65 -21.18 16.77
C GLY A 188 -2.15 -20.55 18.09
N HIS A 189 -1.04 -19.81 18.06
CA HIS A 189 -0.47 -19.13 19.21
C HIS A 189 -0.39 -17.61 19.00
N SER A 190 -0.50 -16.86 20.11
CA SER A 190 -0.45 -15.40 20.11
C SER A 190 0.98 -14.81 20.15
N TYR A 191 2.00 -15.58 19.77
CA TYR A 191 3.39 -15.11 19.81
C TYR A 191 3.70 -14.19 18.62
N THR A 192 3.33 -12.92 18.75
CA THR A 192 3.56 -11.92 17.70
C THR A 192 5.05 -11.68 17.44
N ASP A 193 5.88 -11.74 18.48
CA ASP A 193 7.33 -11.54 18.34
C ASP A 193 8.00 -12.71 17.58
N GLU A 194 7.58 -13.95 17.84
CA GLU A 194 8.04 -15.13 17.09
C GLU A 194 7.59 -15.07 15.63
N ALA A 195 6.36 -14.60 15.37
CA ALA A 195 5.88 -14.41 13.99
C ALA A 195 6.66 -13.32 13.25
N ILE A 196 7.04 -12.24 13.92
CA ILE A 196 7.91 -11.19 13.35
C ILE A 196 9.29 -11.74 13.05
N GLU A 197 9.90 -12.46 13.96
CA GLU A 197 11.21 -13.09 13.74
C GLU A 197 11.17 -14.09 12.59
N THR A 198 10.14 -14.91 12.54
CA THR A 198 9.89 -15.86 11.44
C THR A 198 9.76 -15.12 10.11
N ALA A 199 8.99 -14.04 10.06
CA ALA A 199 8.82 -13.21 8.88
C ALA A 199 10.13 -12.55 8.43
N GLN A 200 10.94 -12.04 9.35
CA GLN A 200 12.27 -11.49 9.04
C GLN A 200 13.24 -12.55 8.51
N ASN A 201 13.21 -13.75 9.08
CA ASN A 201 13.99 -14.90 8.60
C ASN A 201 13.56 -15.32 7.19
N LEU A 202 12.25 -15.34 6.94
CA LEU A 202 11.67 -15.60 5.64
C LEU A 202 12.16 -14.59 4.59
N LEU A 203 12.09 -13.29 4.89
CA LEU A 203 12.57 -12.23 3.99
C LEU A 203 14.04 -12.38 3.63
N ARG A 204 14.89 -12.67 4.61
CA ARG A 204 16.32 -12.89 4.37
C ARG A 204 16.57 -14.03 3.39
N ARG A 205 15.76 -15.08 3.41
CA ARG A 205 15.87 -16.20 2.46
C ARG A 205 15.22 -15.90 1.14
N ALA A 206 14.08 -15.20 1.14
CA ALA A 206 13.39 -14.77 -0.08
C ALA A 206 14.28 -13.85 -0.93
N ALA A 207 15.05 -12.96 -0.30
CA ALA A 207 16.03 -12.10 -0.97
C ALA A 207 17.13 -12.87 -1.73
N GLY A 208 17.31 -14.16 -1.48
CA GLY A 208 18.19 -15.04 -2.26
C GLY A 208 17.52 -15.67 -3.49
N ILE A 209 16.20 -15.56 -3.64
CA ILE A 209 15.46 -16.14 -4.76
C ILE A 209 15.52 -15.19 -5.94
N ARG A 210 16.04 -15.65 -7.07
CA ARG A 210 16.05 -14.89 -8.32
C ARG A 210 14.68 -14.96 -9.01
N THR A 211 14.13 -13.81 -9.34
CA THR A 211 12.89 -13.67 -10.11
C THR A 211 13.16 -13.46 -11.60
N GLY A 212 14.39 -13.03 -11.94
CA GLY A 212 14.87 -12.80 -13.30
C GLY A 212 16.35 -12.39 -13.31
N PRO A 213 16.94 -12.08 -14.47
CA PRO A 213 18.31 -11.60 -14.55
C PRO A 213 18.49 -10.29 -13.75
N GLY A 214 19.28 -10.37 -12.65
CA GLY A 214 19.54 -9.25 -11.77
C GLY A 214 18.42 -8.85 -10.82
N MET A 215 17.28 -9.58 -10.81
CA MET A 215 16.14 -9.31 -9.95
C MET A 215 16.00 -10.36 -8.86
N PHE A 216 15.67 -9.93 -7.66
CA PHE A 216 15.45 -10.78 -6.50
C PHE A 216 14.02 -10.61 -5.96
N LEU A 217 13.53 -11.66 -5.29
CA LEU A 217 12.21 -11.66 -4.70
C LEU A 217 12.15 -10.69 -3.51
N SER A 218 11.22 -9.75 -3.58
CA SER A 218 10.90 -8.81 -2.52
C SER A 218 9.48 -9.06 -2.03
N LEU A 219 9.30 -9.04 -0.71
CA LEU A 219 8.02 -9.33 -0.05
C LEU A 219 7.67 -8.20 0.91
N SER A 220 6.38 -7.97 1.08
CA SER A 220 5.82 -7.13 2.14
C SER A 220 4.99 -7.99 3.08
N VAL A 221 5.22 -7.86 4.38
CA VAL A 221 4.65 -8.74 5.40
C VAL A 221 3.94 -7.95 6.48
N GLY A 222 2.65 -8.24 6.69
CA GLY A 222 1.85 -7.71 7.78
C GLY A 222 1.51 -8.78 8.81
N VAL A 223 1.75 -8.51 10.08
CA VAL A 223 1.49 -9.44 11.19
C VAL A 223 0.49 -8.84 12.15
N ALA A 224 -0.58 -9.56 12.44
CA ALA A 224 -1.58 -9.19 13.44
C ALA A 224 -1.89 -10.34 14.38
N SER A 225 -2.24 -10.02 15.62
CA SER A 225 -2.70 -11.01 16.61
C SER A 225 -4.03 -10.57 17.21
N THR A 226 -4.94 -11.52 17.40
CA THR A 226 -6.23 -11.27 18.06
C THR A 226 -6.07 -10.76 19.50
N ALA A 227 -4.97 -11.09 20.17
CA ALA A 227 -4.65 -10.55 21.50
C ALA A 227 -4.38 -9.04 21.50
N CYS A 228 -3.92 -8.48 20.36
CA CYS A 228 -3.50 -7.07 20.25
C CYS A 228 -4.40 -6.26 19.31
N SER A 229 -5.36 -6.89 18.63
CA SER A 229 -6.23 -6.23 17.65
C SER A 229 -7.35 -5.40 18.28
N ALA A 230 -7.57 -5.51 19.59
CA ALA A 230 -8.56 -4.72 20.36
C ALA A 230 -9.96 -4.68 19.72
N GLY A 231 -10.43 -5.81 19.19
CA GLY A 231 -11.75 -5.93 18.56
C GLY A 231 -11.78 -5.61 17.06
N TYR A 232 -10.65 -5.29 16.43
CA TYR A 232 -10.56 -5.22 14.97
C TYR A 232 -10.63 -6.63 14.36
N ASP A 233 -11.19 -6.69 13.17
CA ASP A 233 -11.09 -7.88 12.33
C ASP A 233 -9.61 -8.19 12.06
N ILE A 234 -9.20 -9.43 12.32
CA ILE A 234 -7.78 -9.82 12.26
C ILE A 234 -7.22 -9.71 10.83
N VAL A 235 -8.07 -9.94 9.81
CA VAL A 235 -7.67 -9.83 8.41
C VAL A 235 -7.42 -8.38 8.06
N GLN A 236 -8.33 -7.47 8.45
CA GLN A 236 -8.15 -6.02 8.25
C GLN A 236 -6.91 -5.50 8.99
N ALA A 237 -6.64 -5.99 10.20
CA ALA A 237 -5.47 -5.61 10.97
C ALA A 237 -4.16 -6.05 10.29
N ALA A 238 -4.10 -7.29 9.80
CA ALA A 238 -2.93 -7.81 9.10
C ALA A 238 -2.73 -7.15 7.73
N ASP A 239 -3.83 -6.87 7.01
CA ASP A 239 -3.81 -6.18 5.72
C ASP A 239 -3.28 -4.75 5.86
N LEU A 240 -3.73 -4.01 6.88
CA LEU A 240 -3.22 -2.68 7.19
C LEU A 240 -1.72 -2.69 7.48
N ALA A 241 -1.25 -3.68 8.23
CA ALA A 241 0.18 -3.83 8.52
C ALA A 241 0.97 -4.18 7.24
N MET A 242 0.46 -5.06 6.39
CA MET A 242 1.07 -5.41 5.11
C MET A 242 1.12 -4.21 4.14
N TYR A 243 0.05 -3.43 4.07
CA TYR A 243 0.02 -2.21 3.28
C TYR A 243 1.08 -1.18 3.72
N GLU A 244 1.28 -1.02 5.03
CA GLU A 244 2.34 -0.13 5.53
C GLU A 244 3.73 -0.71 5.20
N ALA A 245 3.93 -2.03 5.27
CA ALA A 245 5.16 -2.68 4.84
C ALA A 245 5.46 -2.45 3.35
N LYS A 246 4.45 -2.47 2.48
CA LYS A 246 4.59 -2.13 1.05
C LYS A 246 5.09 -0.70 0.81
N ARG A 247 4.71 0.22 1.67
CA ARG A 247 5.06 1.63 1.53
C ARG A 247 6.42 1.98 2.08
N ASP A 248 6.85 1.28 3.10
CA ASP A 248 8.15 1.47 3.74
C ASP A 248 9.07 0.29 3.41
N THR A 249 9.74 0.39 2.28
CA THR A 249 10.66 -0.66 1.81
C THR A 249 11.84 -0.91 2.76
N ALA A 250 12.13 0.03 3.66
CA ALA A 250 13.14 -0.15 4.70
C ALA A 250 12.65 -1.09 5.82
N HIS A 251 11.34 -1.17 6.03
CA HIS A 251 10.72 -2.01 7.05
C HIS A 251 9.68 -2.95 6.43
N PRO A 252 10.10 -3.96 5.66
CA PRO A 252 9.21 -4.85 4.91
C PRO A 252 8.40 -5.82 5.79
N VAL A 253 8.59 -5.83 7.12
CA VAL A 253 7.76 -6.53 8.10
C VAL A 253 7.18 -5.54 9.08
N VAL A 254 5.86 -5.45 9.14
CA VAL A 254 5.15 -4.54 10.03
C VAL A 254 4.18 -5.32 10.91
N ARG A 255 4.19 -4.99 12.21
CA ARG A 255 3.20 -5.47 13.19
C ARG A 255 2.02 -4.51 13.24
N PHE A 256 0.81 -5.04 13.24
CA PHE A 256 -0.37 -4.26 13.57
C PHE A 256 -0.32 -3.75 15.02
N THR A 257 -0.61 -2.47 15.17
CA THR A 257 -0.83 -1.81 16.46
C THR A 257 -1.96 -0.79 16.31
N LEU A 258 -2.64 -0.45 17.39
CA LEU A 258 -3.64 0.61 17.36
C LEU A 258 -3.06 1.96 16.92
N GLY A 259 -1.79 2.22 17.23
CA GLY A 259 -1.08 3.41 16.73
C GLY A 259 -0.88 3.40 15.22
N LEU A 260 -0.70 2.23 14.60
CA LEU A 260 -0.62 2.09 13.15
C LEU A 260 -1.96 2.46 12.49
N GLU A 261 -3.04 1.93 13.02
CA GLU A 261 -4.39 2.21 12.53
C GLU A 261 -4.75 3.71 12.64
N GLN A 262 -4.43 4.33 13.78
CA GLN A 262 -4.64 5.77 13.95
C GLN A 262 -3.83 6.60 12.95
N ARG A 263 -2.56 6.23 12.68
CA ARG A 263 -1.74 6.88 11.64
C ARG A 263 -2.35 6.71 10.25
N PHE A 264 -2.82 5.51 9.93
CA PHE A 264 -3.47 5.23 8.65
C PHE A 264 -4.72 6.09 8.45
N ARG A 265 -5.66 6.09 9.41
CA ARG A 265 -6.87 6.92 9.36
C ARG A 265 -6.57 8.42 9.28
N ARG A 266 -5.54 8.88 10.02
CA ARG A 266 -5.12 10.28 9.94
C ARG A 266 -4.60 10.63 8.54
N ARG A 267 -3.87 9.71 7.92
CA ARG A 267 -3.33 9.88 6.56
C ARG A 267 -4.44 9.89 5.51
N GLU A 268 -5.39 8.97 5.58
CA GLU A 268 -6.55 8.95 4.68
C GLU A 268 -7.37 10.23 4.78
N ARG A 269 -7.65 10.69 6.01
CA ARG A 269 -8.33 11.97 6.22
C ARG A 269 -7.55 13.11 5.57
N LEU A 270 -6.24 13.18 5.80
CA LEU A 270 -5.40 14.22 5.20
C LEU A 270 -5.45 14.17 3.67
N GLN A 271 -5.43 12.99 3.04
CA GLN A 271 -5.54 12.85 1.59
C GLN A 271 -6.88 13.39 1.07
N ASN A 272 -7.97 13.04 1.73
CA ASN A 272 -9.30 13.53 1.38
C ASN A 272 -9.41 15.05 1.57
N ASP A 273 -8.93 15.57 2.71
CA ASP A 273 -8.96 16.99 3.01
C ASP A 273 -8.14 17.80 1.99
N VAL A 274 -6.94 17.32 1.61
CA VAL A 274 -6.10 17.94 0.58
C VAL A 274 -6.78 17.92 -0.78
N ALA A 275 -7.37 16.77 -1.18
CA ALA A 275 -8.07 16.68 -2.46
C ALA A 275 -9.25 17.67 -2.54
N MET A 276 -9.98 17.83 -1.44
CA MET A 276 -11.06 18.81 -1.32
C MET A 276 -10.51 20.23 -1.33
N ALA A 277 -9.45 20.53 -0.59
CA ALA A 277 -8.84 21.85 -0.51
C ALA A 277 -8.35 22.33 -1.89
N VAL A 278 -7.71 21.45 -2.67
CA VAL A 278 -7.32 21.78 -4.06
C VAL A 278 -8.55 22.05 -4.93
N ARG A 279 -9.63 21.29 -4.78
CA ARG A 279 -10.87 21.50 -5.58
C ARG A 279 -11.61 22.77 -5.22
N ASN A 280 -11.67 23.11 -3.94
CA ASN A 280 -12.45 24.22 -3.40
C ASN A 280 -11.69 25.57 -3.41
N HIS A 281 -10.44 25.61 -3.85
CA HIS A 281 -9.57 26.79 -3.79
C HIS A 281 -9.21 27.22 -2.34
N ASP A 282 -9.15 26.26 -1.38
CA ASP A 282 -8.79 26.55 0.01
C ASP A 282 -7.27 26.69 0.20
N ILE A 283 -6.48 26.32 -0.82
CA ILE A 283 -5.02 26.54 -0.86
C ILE A 283 -4.79 27.86 -1.59
N LEU A 284 -4.34 28.84 -0.82
CA LEU A 284 -4.20 30.22 -1.27
C LEU A 284 -2.74 30.57 -1.63
N PRO A 285 -2.51 31.45 -2.63
CA PRO A 285 -1.19 31.99 -2.90
C PRO A 285 -0.81 33.05 -1.87
N PHE A 286 0.35 32.87 -1.27
CA PHE A 286 1.04 33.91 -0.53
C PHE A 286 2.28 34.32 -1.31
N LEU A 287 2.67 35.58 -1.23
CA LEU A 287 3.77 36.15 -1.97
C LEU A 287 4.86 36.59 -1.02
N GLN A 288 6.10 36.11 -1.25
CA GLN A 288 7.26 36.53 -0.50
C GLN A 288 8.17 37.37 -1.41
N PRO A 289 8.59 38.59 -0.99
CA PRO A 289 9.38 39.47 -1.84
C PRO A 289 10.80 38.94 -2.03
N LEU A 290 11.27 39.02 -3.27
CA LEU A 290 12.64 38.85 -3.70
C LEU A 290 13.25 40.24 -3.89
N VAL A 291 14.32 40.53 -3.17
CA VAL A 291 14.90 41.87 -3.10
C VAL A 291 16.24 41.93 -3.83
N CYS A 292 16.43 42.92 -4.70
CA CYS A 292 17.73 43.23 -5.26
C CYS A 292 18.61 43.89 -4.17
N LEU A 293 19.65 43.20 -3.71
CA LEU A 293 20.47 43.69 -2.60
C LEU A 293 21.22 44.98 -2.92
N LYS A 294 21.59 45.19 -4.19
CA LYS A 294 22.31 46.43 -4.62
C LYS A 294 21.44 47.67 -4.56
N THR A 295 20.11 47.53 -4.80
CA THR A 295 19.21 48.69 -4.92
C THR A 295 18.18 48.78 -3.80
N GLY A 296 18.02 47.70 -3.01
CA GLY A 296 16.97 47.59 -2.01
C GLY A 296 15.56 47.50 -2.60
N ARG A 297 15.40 47.36 -3.91
CA ARG A 297 14.10 47.32 -4.59
C ARG A 297 13.64 45.86 -4.73
N ILE A 298 12.34 45.67 -4.66
CA ILE A 298 11.72 44.37 -4.93
C ILE A 298 11.93 44.03 -6.41
N ARG A 299 12.54 42.89 -6.69
CA ARG A 299 12.70 42.32 -8.02
C ARG A 299 11.48 41.51 -8.44
N GLY A 300 10.82 40.88 -7.49
CA GLY A 300 9.69 40.00 -7.75
C GLY A 300 9.16 39.35 -6.50
N PHE A 301 8.36 38.35 -6.69
CA PHE A 301 7.75 37.58 -5.60
C PHE A 301 7.78 36.09 -5.90
N GLU A 302 8.06 35.29 -4.89
CA GLU A 302 7.84 33.86 -4.92
C GLU A 302 6.42 33.53 -4.49
N ILE A 303 5.73 32.67 -5.28
CA ILE A 303 4.38 32.18 -5.01
C ILE A 303 4.48 30.96 -4.12
N LEU A 304 4.02 31.10 -2.89
CA LEU A 304 4.05 30.07 -1.87
C LEU A 304 2.63 29.61 -1.54
N ALA A 305 2.36 28.33 -1.72
CA ALA A 305 1.08 27.75 -1.34
C ALA A 305 0.88 27.78 0.18
N ARG A 306 -0.28 28.21 0.64
CA ARG A 306 -0.70 28.18 2.05
C ARG A 306 -2.08 27.59 2.16
N TRP A 307 -2.21 26.58 2.99
CA TRP A 307 -3.49 25.93 3.24
C TRP A 307 -4.00 26.26 4.64
N ILE A 308 -5.19 26.86 4.67
CA ILE A 308 -5.93 27.06 5.91
C ILE A 308 -7.07 26.06 5.87
N ASN A 309 -7.03 25.09 6.79
CA ASN A 309 -8.05 24.04 6.82
C ASN A 309 -9.40 24.58 7.34
N SER A 310 -10.45 23.74 7.25
CA SER A 310 -11.81 24.09 7.67
C SER A 310 -11.95 24.50 9.14
N SER A 311 -10.97 24.18 9.99
CA SER A 311 -10.91 24.60 11.39
C SER A 311 -10.14 25.92 11.60
N GLY A 312 -9.76 26.61 10.52
CA GLY A 312 -9.02 27.87 10.57
C GLY A 312 -7.52 27.72 10.93
N ARG A 313 -6.98 26.52 10.89
CA ARG A 313 -5.55 26.26 11.18
C ARG A 313 -4.74 26.23 9.90
N ALA A 314 -3.60 26.91 9.92
CA ALA A 314 -2.61 26.79 8.87
C ALA A 314 -1.98 25.39 8.89
N VAL A 315 -1.94 24.73 7.73
CA VAL A 315 -1.25 23.46 7.49
C VAL A 315 0.05 23.78 6.77
N ALA A 316 1.16 23.24 7.28
CA ALA A 316 2.48 23.50 6.70
C ALA A 316 2.61 22.88 5.29
N PRO A 317 3.27 23.58 4.34
CA PRO A 317 3.51 23.05 2.99
C PRO A 317 4.13 21.66 2.97
N ASP A 318 5.11 21.40 3.81
CA ASP A 318 5.79 20.10 3.93
C ASP A 318 4.85 18.94 4.30
N VAL A 319 3.68 19.25 4.87
CA VAL A 319 2.67 18.25 5.21
C VAL A 319 1.74 17.96 4.04
N PHE A 320 1.27 18.99 3.31
CA PHE A 320 0.25 18.81 2.30
C PHE A 320 0.77 18.70 0.87
N LEU A 321 1.86 19.39 0.49
CA LEU A 321 2.41 19.32 -0.86
C LEU A 321 2.81 17.90 -1.30
N PRO A 322 3.48 17.08 -0.47
CA PRO A 322 3.74 15.68 -0.82
C PRO A 322 2.46 14.84 -1.00
N VAL A 323 1.35 15.27 -0.39
CA VAL A 323 0.05 14.61 -0.61
C VAL A 323 -0.57 15.05 -1.94
N VAL A 324 -0.52 16.35 -2.27
CA VAL A 324 -0.96 16.88 -3.58
C VAL A 324 -0.23 16.17 -4.72
N GLU A 325 1.09 16.00 -4.59
CA GLU A 325 1.93 15.31 -5.56
C GLU A 325 1.51 13.86 -5.75
N ARG A 326 1.39 13.08 -4.65
CA ARG A 326 0.93 11.69 -4.71
C ARG A 326 -0.47 11.51 -5.30
N LEU A 327 -1.34 12.51 -5.12
CA LEU A 327 -2.68 12.52 -5.71
C LEU A 327 -2.67 12.96 -7.19
N GLY A 328 -1.51 13.34 -7.75
CA GLY A 328 -1.38 13.85 -9.12
C GLY A 328 -2.07 15.20 -9.34
N LEU A 329 -2.24 16.00 -8.28
CA LEU A 329 -2.98 17.27 -8.31
C LEU A 329 -2.07 18.50 -8.43
N MET A 330 -0.74 18.32 -8.60
CA MET A 330 0.21 19.45 -8.69
C MET A 330 -0.12 20.39 -9.84
N ASP A 331 -0.48 19.87 -11.02
CA ASP A 331 -0.83 20.71 -12.17
C ASP A 331 -2.06 21.59 -11.89
N THR A 332 -3.05 21.01 -11.23
CA THR A 332 -4.27 21.73 -10.83
C THR A 332 -3.94 22.81 -9.80
N LEU A 333 -3.11 22.50 -8.81
CA LEU A 333 -2.68 23.48 -7.80
C LEU A 333 -1.91 24.63 -8.45
N THR A 334 -0.90 24.32 -9.27
CA THR A 334 -0.09 25.31 -10.01
C THR A 334 -0.96 26.26 -10.84
N ALA A 335 -1.89 25.70 -11.63
CA ALA A 335 -2.80 26.52 -12.43
C ALA A 335 -3.64 27.47 -11.56
N ARG A 336 -4.18 26.97 -10.45
CA ARG A 336 -5.03 27.77 -9.55
C ARG A 336 -4.27 28.88 -8.82
N LEU A 337 -3.05 28.61 -8.38
CA LEU A 337 -2.20 29.63 -7.77
C LEU A 337 -1.92 30.76 -8.76
N LEU A 338 -1.59 30.42 -10.01
CA LEU A 338 -1.39 31.43 -11.06
C LEU A 338 -2.67 32.17 -11.41
N GLU A 339 -3.81 31.49 -11.56
CA GLU A 339 -5.12 32.10 -11.83
C GLU A 339 -5.54 33.09 -10.74
N ALA A 340 -5.11 32.85 -9.49
CA ALA A 340 -5.40 33.76 -8.38
C ALA A 340 -4.45 34.98 -8.35
N VAL A 341 -3.18 34.83 -8.75
CA VAL A 341 -2.14 35.88 -8.67
C VAL A 341 -2.16 36.79 -9.93
N VAL A 342 -2.25 36.19 -11.12
CA VAL A 342 -2.09 36.93 -12.38
C VAL A 342 -3.07 38.09 -12.54
N PRO A 343 -4.36 38.05 -12.16
CA PRO A 343 -5.24 39.19 -12.22
C PRO A 343 -4.82 40.39 -11.35
N LEU A 344 -3.96 40.20 -10.37
CA LEU A 344 -3.46 41.26 -9.49
C LEU A 344 -2.26 42.03 -10.09
N THR A 345 -1.61 41.48 -11.10
CA THR A 345 -0.33 41.98 -11.63
C THR A 345 -0.40 43.13 -12.61
N PRO A 346 -1.52 43.46 -13.32
CA PRO A 346 -1.56 44.57 -14.28
C PRO A 346 -1.21 45.95 -13.69
N GLY A 347 -1.42 46.12 -12.37
CA GLY A 347 -1.08 47.36 -11.66
C GLY A 347 0.36 47.38 -11.06
N TRP A 348 1.14 46.36 -11.29
CA TRP A 348 2.47 46.26 -10.72
C TRP A 348 3.54 46.99 -11.55
N PRO A 349 4.66 47.40 -10.96
CA PRO A 349 5.78 47.98 -11.70
C PRO A 349 6.30 46.99 -12.76
N ALA A 350 6.67 47.56 -13.93
CA ALA A 350 7.22 46.76 -15.02
C ALA A 350 8.54 46.08 -14.62
N GLY A 351 8.72 44.83 -15.08
CA GLY A 351 9.95 44.09 -14.90
C GLY A 351 10.02 43.28 -13.60
N LEU A 352 8.91 43.21 -12.83
CA LEU A 352 8.81 42.29 -11.70
C LEU A 352 8.71 40.84 -12.18
N HIS A 353 9.23 39.95 -11.36
CA HIS A 353 9.21 38.51 -11.59
C HIS A 353 8.21 37.81 -10.65
N LEU A 354 7.55 36.78 -11.15
CA LEU A 354 6.80 35.83 -10.34
C LEU A 354 7.53 34.50 -10.40
N ALA A 355 8.00 34.02 -9.26
CA ALA A 355 8.66 32.73 -9.14
C ALA A 355 7.66 31.68 -8.63
N LEU A 356 7.70 30.49 -9.20
CA LEU A 356 6.80 29.39 -8.87
C LEU A 356 7.53 28.06 -8.87
N ASN A 357 7.40 27.31 -7.79
CA ASN A 357 7.95 25.97 -7.65
C ASN A 357 7.21 24.96 -8.53
N ILE A 358 7.95 24.13 -9.27
CA ILE A 358 7.42 23.06 -10.13
C ILE A 358 8.20 21.76 -9.92
N THR A 359 7.53 20.62 -10.20
CA THR A 359 8.17 19.29 -10.21
C THR A 359 8.63 18.89 -11.61
N PRO A 360 9.61 17.96 -11.74
CA PRO A 360 10.07 17.49 -13.05
C PRO A 360 8.96 16.83 -13.88
N GLU A 361 8.03 16.13 -13.24
CA GLU A 361 6.90 15.48 -13.90
C GLU A 361 5.99 16.51 -14.55
N GLN A 362 5.86 17.69 -13.96
CA GLN A 362 5.09 18.81 -14.52
C GLN A 362 5.74 19.34 -15.80
N LEU A 363 7.06 19.38 -15.89
CA LEU A 363 7.78 19.82 -17.09
C LEU A 363 7.49 18.95 -18.30
N LEU A 364 7.26 17.65 -18.09
CA LEU A 364 6.99 16.68 -19.16
C LEU A 364 5.57 16.79 -19.74
N LYS A 365 4.70 17.59 -19.11
CA LYS A 365 3.30 17.70 -19.51
C LYS A 365 3.05 18.92 -20.40
N PRO A 366 2.83 18.74 -21.71
CA PRO A 366 2.51 19.84 -22.61
C PRO A 366 1.30 20.66 -22.16
N ALA A 367 0.36 20.01 -21.46
CA ALA A 367 -0.84 20.65 -20.94
C ALA A 367 -0.52 21.75 -19.91
N LEU A 368 0.48 21.53 -19.04
CA LEU A 368 0.90 22.55 -18.07
C LEU A 368 1.53 23.75 -18.78
N THR A 369 2.47 23.50 -19.70
CA THR A 369 3.12 24.57 -20.47
C THR A 369 2.09 25.43 -21.22
N ALA A 370 1.11 24.81 -21.86
CA ALA A 370 0.03 25.54 -22.53
C ALA A 370 -0.85 26.32 -21.53
N CYS A 371 -1.15 25.74 -20.37
CA CYS A 371 -1.92 26.40 -19.32
C CYS A 371 -1.17 27.63 -18.77
N VAL A 372 0.09 27.47 -18.42
CA VAL A 372 0.95 28.56 -17.92
C VAL A 372 1.06 29.66 -18.96
N SER A 373 1.33 29.34 -20.22
CA SER A 373 1.44 30.33 -21.31
C SER A 373 0.13 31.11 -21.49
N ARG A 374 -1.02 30.44 -21.45
CA ARG A 374 -2.33 31.08 -21.55
C ARG A 374 -2.61 32.03 -20.38
N ILE A 375 -2.31 31.61 -19.15
CA ILE A 375 -2.50 32.43 -17.95
C ILE A 375 -1.58 33.66 -18.02
N MET A 376 -0.33 33.49 -18.39
CA MET A 376 0.67 34.53 -18.45
C MET A 376 0.41 35.57 -19.55
N GLN A 377 -0.42 35.29 -20.56
CA GLN A 377 -0.89 36.31 -21.52
C GLN A 377 -1.63 37.45 -20.84
N HIS A 378 -2.16 37.27 -19.66
CA HIS A 378 -2.90 38.26 -18.88
C HIS A 378 -2.07 38.85 -17.72
N ALA A 379 -0.81 38.46 -17.59
CA ALA A 379 0.05 38.83 -16.46
C ALA A 379 0.61 40.29 -16.53
N GLY A 380 0.21 41.06 -17.54
CA GLY A 380 0.74 42.41 -17.71
C GLY A 380 2.28 42.45 -17.87
N PRO A 381 2.98 43.38 -17.19
CA PRO A 381 4.43 43.57 -17.39
C PRO A 381 5.34 42.63 -16.55
N VAL A 382 4.80 41.60 -15.91
CA VAL A 382 5.57 40.68 -15.08
C VAL A 382 6.11 39.51 -15.90
N ARG A 383 7.20 38.92 -15.44
CA ARG A 383 7.83 37.72 -16.02
C ARG A 383 7.67 36.54 -15.10
N LEU A 384 7.49 35.34 -15.65
CA LEU A 384 7.45 34.12 -14.89
C LEU A 384 8.84 33.48 -14.81
N GLU A 385 9.21 33.03 -13.60
CA GLU A 385 10.35 32.16 -13.32
C GLU A 385 9.84 30.85 -12.72
N LEU A 386 10.30 29.72 -13.24
CA LEU A 386 9.97 28.40 -12.70
C LEU A 386 11.14 27.93 -11.86
N GLU A 387 10.89 27.57 -10.62
CA GLU A 387 11.87 27.09 -9.66
C GLU A 387 11.87 25.57 -9.63
N ILE A 388 13.06 24.96 -9.76
CA ILE A 388 13.25 23.51 -9.77
C ILE A 388 14.37 23.21 -8.78
N THR A 389 14.16 22.29 -7.84
CA THR A 389 15.17 21.96 -6.84
C THR A 389 16.37 21.23 -7.46
N GLU A 390 17.53 21.35 -6.82
CA GLU A 390 18.77 20.69 -7.24
C GLU A 390 18.59 19.17 -7.39
N GLN A 391 17.93 18.53 -6.42
CA GLN A 391 17.71 17.08 -6.44
C GLN A 391 16.90 16.63 -7.66
N HIS A 392 15.92 17.41 -8.04
CA HIS A 392 15.09 17.14 -9.20
C HIS A 392 15.87 17.28 -10.52
N VAL A 393 16.73 18.29 -10.61
CA VAL A 393 17.56 18.52 -11.81
C VAL A 393 18.53 17.37 -12.07
N MET A 394 19.04 16.72 -11.02
CA MET A 394 19.95 15.57 -11.14
C MET A 394 19.30 14.33 -11.75
N MET A 395 17.99 14.19 -11.63
CA MET A 395 17.21 13.05 -12.14
C MET A 395 16.47 13.36 -13.46
N ILE A 396 16.73 14.54 -14.06
CA ILE A 396 16.03 15.00 -15.25
C ILE A 396 16.35 14.11 -16.46
N SER A 397 15.29 13.59 -17.09
CA SER A 397 15.37 12.91 -18.37
C SER A 397 15.73 13.87 -19.52
N GLU A 398 16.21 13.34 -20.65
CA GLU A 398 16.48 14.15 -21.84
C GLU A 398 15.24 14.89 -22.36
N ASP A 399 14.06 14.31 -22.14
CA ASP A 399 12.78 14.94 -22.49
C ASP A 399 12.49 16.16 -21.62
N ALA A 400 12.72 16.07 -20.30
CA ALA A 400 12.55 17.20 -19.39
C ALA A 400 13.57 18.31 -19.67
N ARG A 401 14.79 17.94 -20.04
CA ARG A 401 15.80 18.89 -20.50
C ARG A 401 15.34 19.68 -21.73
N ARG A 402 14.79 19.02 -22.73
CA ARG A 402 14.21 19.68 -23.91
C ARG A 402 13.06 20.60 -23.55
N ALA A 403 12.19 20.18 -22.63
CA ALA A 403 11.09 21.00 -22.13
C ALA A 403 11.58 22.30 -21.47
N ILE A 404 12.65 22.25 -20.64
CA ILE A 404 13.28 23.43 -20.04
C ILE A 404 13.77 24.41 -21.12
N LEU A 405 14.45 23.91 -22.16
CA LEU A 405 14.94 24.74 -23.24
C LEU A 405 13.78 25.44 -24.00
N THR A 406 12.70 24.71 -24.28
CA THR A 406 11.50 25.26 -24.93
C THR A 406 10.83 26.34 -24.07
N LEU A 407 10.75 26.16 -22.77
CA LEU A 407 10.22 27.18 -21.84
C LEU A 407 11.06 28.47 -21.88
N LYS A 408 12.38 28.32 -21.87
CA LYS A 408 13.31 29.47 -21.98
C LYS A 408 13.16 30.22 -23.32
N GLU A 409 13.02 29.52 -24.43
CA GLU A 409 12.73 30.11 -25.75
C GLU A 409 11.40 30.88 -25.76
N SER A 410 10.44 30.46 -24.93
CA SER A 410 9.16 31.14 -24.72
C SER A 410 9.24 32.33 -23.76
N GLY A 411 10.45 32.68 -23.28
CA GLY A 411 10.67 33.81 -22.38
C GLY A 411 10.37 33.53 -20.90
N ILE A 412 10.17 32.26 -20.50
CA ILE A 412 9.98 31.84 -19.11
C ILE A 412 11.37 31.57 -18.52
N GLY A 413 11.68 32.21 -17.37
CA GLY A 413 12.91 31.99 -16.63
C GLY A 413 12.91 30.61 -15.95
N VAL A 414 14.11 30.02 -15.80
CA VAL A 414 14.26 28.81 -14.98
C VAL A 414 15.34 29.07 -13.95
N VAL A 415 15.01 28.81 -12.69
CA VAL A 415 15.83 29.04 -11.51
C VAL A 415 16.11 27.70 -10.83
N LEU A 416 17.33 27.49 -10.39
CA LEU A 416 17.69 26.33 -9.60
C LEU A 416 17.52 26.67 -8.12
N ASP A 417 16.65 25.90 -7.46
CA ASP A 417 16.32 26.08 -6.04
C ASP A 417 17.04 25.07 -5.13
N ASP A 418 17.12 25.36 -3.83
CA ASP A 418 17.75 24.55 -2.78
C ASP A 418 19.23 24.21 -3.09
N PHE A 419 19.97 25.12 -3.78
CA PHE A 419 21.34 24.84 -4.22
C PHE A 419 22.28 24.62 -3.04
N GLY A 420 23.03 23.51 -3.12
CA GLY A 420 24.02 23.09 -2.12
C GLY A 420 23.53 21.97 -1.18
N THR A 421 22.24 21.62 -1.20
CA THR A 421 21.71 20.53 -0.35
C THR A 421 21.93 19.14 -0.95
N GLY A 422 22.27 19.07 -2.25
CA GLY A 422 22.47 17.83 -3.01
C GLY A 422 23.92 17.61 -3.46
N TYR A 423 24.09 16.68 -4.39
CA TYR A 423 25.37 16.44 -5.08
C TYR A 423 25.47 17.38 -6.28
N SER A 424 25.93 18.61 -6.07
CA SER A 424 26.06 19.64 -7.13
C SER A 424 26.87 19.14 -8.32
N ASN A 425 26.19 18.90 -9.43
CA ASN A 425 26.86 18.67 -10.70
C ASN A 425 26.82 19.96 -11.56
N LEU A 426 27.81 20.80 -11.42
CA LEU A 426 27.95 22.06 -12.16
C LEU A 426 27.73 21.88 -13.67
N SER A 427 28.11 20.72 -14.21
CA SER A 427 27.94 20.44 -15.64
C SER A 427 26.47 20.39 -16.08
N VAL A 428 25.58 20.00 -15.20
CA VAL A 428 24.13 20.00 -15.47
C VAL A 428 23.60 21.44 -15.52
N LEU A 429 24.04 22.29 -14.58
CA LEU A 429 23.67 23.70 -14.52
C LEU A 429 24.08 24.42 -15.82
N LEU A 430 25.33 24.25 -16.24
CA LEU A 430 25.86 24.81 -17.49
C LEU A 430 25.14 24.21 -18.71
N GLY A 431 24.89 22.90 -18.72
CA GLY A 431 24.22 22.20 -19.82
C GLY A 431 22.74 22.59 -20.02
N LEU A 432 22.06 23.07 -18.99
CA LEU A 432 20.70 23.59 -19.04
C LEU A 432 20.63 25.10 -19.29
N GLY A 433 21.79 25.77 -19.28
CA GLY A 433 21.90 27.21 -19.44
C GLY A 433 21.15 27.96 -18.32
N ILE A 434 21.06 27.39 -17.12
CA ILE A 434 20.48 28.06 -15.96
C ILE A 434 21.42 29.16 -15.52
N ASN A 435 20.93 30.37 -15.39
CA ASN A 435 21.68 31.57 -15.08
C ASN A 435 21.23 32.26 -13.77
N HIS A 436 20.41 31.57 -12.99
CA HIS A 436 19.98 32.05 -11.67
C HIS A 436 19.85 30.84 -10.72
N ILE A 437 20.43 30.97 -9.53
CA ILE A 437 20.32 29.96 -8.46
C ILE A 437 19.87 30.60 -7.14
N LYS A 438 19.25 29.80 -6.28
CA LYS A 438 18.88 30.18 -4.91
C LYS A 438 19.69 29.31 -3.95
N ILE A 439 20.47 29.93 -3.06
CA ILE A 439 21.21 29.25 -2.00
C ILE A 439 20.23 28.99 -0.86
N ASP A 440 20.09 27.71 -0.53
CA ASP A 440 19.14 27.26 0.49
C ASP A 440 19.41 27.88 1.87
N ARG A 441 18.34 28.13 2.59
CA ARG A 441 18.34 28.69 3.94
C ARG A 441 19.30 27.95 4.90
N SER A 442 19.49 26.64 4.79
CA SER A 442 20.36 25.86 5.69
C SER A 442 21.82 26.29 5.62
N PHE A 443 22.27 26.89 4.51
CA PHE A 443 23.58 27.48 4.37
C PHE A 443 23.65 28.90 4.92
N ILE A 444 22.58 29.66 4.84
CA ILE A 444 22.51 31.07 5.25
C ILE A 444 22.20 31.20 6.74
N SER A 445 21.42 30.30 7.34
CA SER A 445 21.12 30.33 8.78
C SER A 445 22.39 30.09 9.58
N ASP A 446 22.68 31.00 10.54
CA ASP A 446 23.81 30.95 11.48
C ASP A 446 25.21 30.78 10.82
N PHE A 447 25.35 31.10 9.53
CA PHE A 447 26.61 30.87 8.86
C PHE A 447 27.73 31.82 9.36
N ILE A 448 27.38 33.02 9.80
CA ILE A 448 28.32 33.98 10.37
C ILE A 448 29.04 33.42 11.60
N ASN A 449 28.36 32.58 12.36
CA ASN A 449 28.88 31.91 13.56
C ASN A 449 29.64 30.61 13.24
N SER A 450 29.71 30.22 11.96
CA SER A 450 30.33 28.98 11.49
C SER A 450 31.37 29.28 10.39
N PRO A 451 32.66 29.37 10.69
CA PRO A 451 33.69 29.67 9.68
C PRO A 451 33.70 28.70 8.49
N ARG A 452 33.23 27.47 8.70
CA ARG A 452 33.10 26.47 7.64
C ARG A 452 31.96 26.82 6.69
N LYS A 453 30.76 27.13 7.21
CA LYS A 453 29.62 27.54 6.40
C LYS A 453 29.92 28.86 5.67
N GLU A 454 30.49 29.83 6.38
CA GLU A 454 30.87 31.12 5.80
C GLU A 454 31.75 30.93 4.56
N ARG A 455 32.79 30.10 4.65
CA ARG A 455 33.68 29.80 3.54
C ARG A 455 32.97 29.07 2.39
N VAL A 456 32.03 28.20 2.67
CA VAL A 456 31.22 27.53 1.63
C VAL A 456 30.40 28.55 0.87
N VAL A 457 29.63 29.41 1.57
CA VAL A 457 28.80 30.44 0.93
C VAL A 457 29.67 31.41 0.11
N GLU A 458 30.79 31.84 0.64
CA GLU A 458 31.74 32.72 -0.08
C GLU A 458 32.26 32.06 -1.38
N THR A 459 32.62 30.77 -1.30
CA THR A 459 33.10 30.01 -2.47
C THR A 459 31.99 29.87 -3.52
N LEU A 460 30.74 29.61 -3.09
CA LEU A 460 29.59 29.53 -3.98
C LEU A 460 29.33 30.87 -4.69
N LEU A 461 29.36 31.98 -3.96
CA LEU A 461 29.16 33.32 -4.54
C LEU A 461 30.26 33.66 -5.58
N LEU A 462 31.52 33.36 -5.29
CA LEU A 462 32.62 33.56 -6.22
C LEU A 462 32.47 32.70 -7.48
N LEU A 463 32.17 31.43 -7.31
CA LEU A 463 31.95 30.51 -8.42
C LEU A 463 30.82 30.97 -9.34
N CYS A 464 29.67 31.35 -8.77
CA CYS A 464 28.54 31.82 -9.54
C CYS A 464 28.85 33.10 -10.29
N LYS A 465 29.59 34.01 -9.67
CA LYS A 465 30.06 35.23 -10.30
C LYS A 465 30.97 34.96 -11.50
N ASP A 466 31.92 34.02 -11.37
CA ASP A 466 32.83 33.65 -12.44
C ASP A 466 32.09 32.96 -13.62
N LEU A 467 31.01 32.28 -13.33
CA LEU A 467 30.15 31.64 -14.33
C LEU A 467 29.08 32.57 -14.92
N GLY A 468 28.98 33.81 -14.45
CA GLY A 468 27.92 34.75 -14.87
C GLY A 468 26.53 34.35 -14.42
N VAL A 469 26.41 33.58 -13.33
CA VAL A 469 25.15 33.12 -12.74
C VAL A 469 24.76 34.06 -11.61
N THR A 470 23.53 34.55 -11.62
CA THR A 470 22.98 35.39 -10.55
C THR A 470 22.60 34.54 -9.35
N VAL A 471 22.71 35.10 -8.15
CA VAL A 471 22.49 34.39 -6.90
C VAL A 471 21.43 35.07 -6.04
N THR A 472 20.49 34.29 -5.54
CA THR A 472 19.59 34.65 -4.43
C THR A 472 20.07 33.94 -3.17
N ALA A 473 20.22 34.66 -2.05
CA ALA A 473 20.38 34.07 -0.73
C ALA A 473 19.02 33.99 -0.02
N GLU A 474 18.67 32.79 0.45
CA GLU A 474 17.41 32.55 1.15
C GLU A 474 17.58 32.57 2.68
N GLY A 475 16.46 32.86 3.38
CA GLY A 475 16.45 32.81 4.85
C GLY A 475 17.28 33.91 5.51
N ILE A 476 17.34 35.10 4.91
CA ILE A 476 17.94 36.27 5.55
C ILE A 476 17.03 36.77 6.66
N GLU A 477 17.46 36.60 7.92
CA GLU A 477 16.66 36.93 9.12
C GLU A 477 17.22 38.11 9.92
N ASP A 478 18.50 38.46 9.73
CA ASP A 478 19.19 39.50 10.48
C ASP A 478 20.04 40.42 9.60
N ALA A 479 20.29 41.64 10.13
CA ALA A 479 21.04 42.67 9.41
C ALA A 479 22.54 42.33 9.19
N ALA A 480 23.13 41.54 10.07
CA ALA A 480 24.57 41.17 9.94
C ALA A 480 24.74 40.20 8.74
N THR A 481 23.81 39.26 8.59
CA THR A 481 23.76 38.37 7.42
C THR A 481 23.59 39.17 6.12
N LEU A 482 22.66 40.15 6.11
CA LEU A 482 22.45 41.01 4.94
C LEU A 482 23.72 41.82 4.61
N GLU A 483 24.36 42.46 5.60
CA GLU A 483 25.59 43.24 5.39
C GLU A 483 26.74 42.40 4.84
N TRP A 484 26.89 41.17 5.36
CA TRP A 484 27.89 40.23 4.88
C TRP A 484 27.69 39.84 3.39
N LEU A 485 26.43 39.51 3.02
CA LEU A 485 26.05 39.18 1.64
C LEU A 485 26.25 40.36 0.67
N LEU A 486 25.89 41.57 1.10
CA LEU A 486 26.12 42.81 0.34
C LEU A 486 27.60 43.04 0.04
N ARG A 487 28.45 42.90 1.05
CA ARG A 487 29.93 43.09 0.88
C ARG A 487 30.55 42.09 -0.10
N ARG A 488 29.95 40.89 -0.24
CA ARG A 488 30.42 39.85 -1.15
C ARG A 488 29.74 39.86 -2.51
N GLY A 489 28.86 40.81 -2.73
CA GLY A 489 28.23 41.06 -4.02
C GLY A 489 27.14 40.05 -4.39
N CYS A 490 26.46 39.46 -3.42
CA CYS A 490 25.25 38.69 -3.68
C CYS A 490 24.20 39.57 -4.37
N ASP A 491 23.50 39.01 -5.38
CA ASP A 491 22.63 39.82 -6.23
C ASP A 491 21.26 40.07 -5.61
N TYR A 492 20.66 39.01 -5.06
CA TYR A 492 19.31 39.03 -4.52
C TYR A 492 19.22 38.38 -3.15
N GLY A 493 18.21 38.75 -2.40
CA GLY A 493 17.96 38.18 -1.08
C GLY A 493 16.47 37.99 -0.81
N GLN A 494 16.18 36.95 -0.03
CA GLN A 494 14.83 36.62 0.44
C GLN A 494 14.91 36.19 1.90
N GLY A 495 13.94 36.61 2.70
CA GLY A 495 13.90 36.22 4.11
C GLY A 495 13.01 37.10 4.95
N TYR A 496 12.85 36.70 6.20
CA TYR A 496 11.94 37.38 7.15
C TYR A 496 12.43 38.77 7.57
N LEU A 497 13.69 39.06 7.35
CA LEU A 497 14.21 40.44 7.53
C LEU A 497 13.48 41.42 6.61
N PHE A 498 13.14 41.05 5.39
CA PHE A 498 12.43 41.88 4.43
C PHE A 498 10.92 41.80 4.63
N SER A 499 10.37 40.60 4.55
CA SER A 499 8.96 40.31 4.81
C SER A 499 8.73 38.81 4.98
N GLN A 500 7.79 38.44 5.83
CA GLN A 500 7.17 37.13 5.76
C GLN A 500 6.30 37.05 4.50
N PRO A 501 5.98 35.84 4.01
CA PRO A 501 4.99 35.67 2.94
C PRO A 501 3.67 36.34 3.32
N VAL A 502 3.14 37.19 2.43
CA VAL A 502 1.88 37.89 2.62
C VAL A 502 0.81 37.37 1.64
N PRO A 503 -0.50 37.46 1.95
CA PRO A 503 -1.55 37.19 1.00
C PRO A 503 -1.34 37.96 -0.31
N ALA A 504 -1.66 37.35 -1.46
CA ALA A 504 -1.35 37.92 -2.78
C ALA A 504 -1.93 39.33 -2.99
N GLU A 505 -3.09 39.62 -2.40
CA GLU A 505 -3.75 40.95 -2.50
C GLU A 505 -2.91 42.05 -1.80
N HIS A 506 -2.07 41.72 -0.84
CA HIS A 506 -1.25 42.69 -0.11
C HIS A 506 0.10 42.98 -0.76
N ALA A 507 0.50 42.19 -1.77
CA ALA A 507 1.83 42.30 -2.39
C ALA A 507 2.04 43.65 -3.09
N ALA A 508 1.02 44.23 -3.68
CA ALA A 508 1.09 45.56 -4.32
C ALA A 508 1.53 46.66 -3.32
N GLY A 509 1.12 46.54 -2.06
CA GLY A 509 1.53 47.47 -1.00
C GLY A 509 3.01 47.43 -0.70
N LEU A 510 3.63 46.28 -0.80
CA LEU A 510 5.08 46.10 -0.58
C LEU A 510 5.88 46.77 -1.70
N THR A 511 5.42 46.72 -2.95
CA THR A 511 6.12 47.37 -4.08
C THR A 511 6.11 48.89 -3.99
N ALA A 512 5.09 49.48 -3.39
CA ALA A 512 4.90 50.94 -3.25
C ALA A 512 5.68 51.52 -2.04
N SER A 513 5.90 50.74 -1.00
CA SER A 513 6.44 51.24 0.28
C SER A 513 7.97 51.43 0.32
N GLY A 514 8.73 50.97 -0.66
CA GLY A 514 10.18 51.07 -0.65
C GLY A 514 10.87 50.33 0.54
N LEU A 515 10.15 49.48 1.21
CA LEU A 515 10.50 48.87 2.53
C LEU A 515 11.89 48.25 2.57
N ALA A 516 12.39 47.72 1.46
CA ALA A 516 13.70 47.12 1.37
C ALA A 516 14.83 48.17 1.04
N ALA A 517 14.49 49.32 0.49
CA ALA A 517 15.44 50.38 0.19
C ALA A 517 16.06 50.96 1.46
N ASP A 518 15.27 51.12 2.51
CA ASP A 518 15.76 51.63 3.81
C ASP A 518 16.67 50.64 4.54
N LEU A 519 16.42 49.35 4.41
CA LEU A 519 17.26 48.28 4.98
C LEU A 519 18.62 48.16 4.27
N CYS A 520 18.64 48.29 2.93
CA CYS A 520 19.87 48.17 2.15
C CYS A 520 20.72 49.48 2.14
N SER A 521 20.08 50.64 2.40
CA SER A 521 20.77 51.92 2.48
C SER A 521 21.49 52.18 3.81
N GLY A 522 21.38 51.28 4.78
CA GLY A 522 21.97 51.46 6.14
C GLY A 522 21.25 52.50 7.00
N SER A 523 20.09 53.02 6.54
CA SER A 523 19.35 54.11 7.23
C SER A 523 18.53 53.64 8.42
N ILE A 524 18.38 52.31 8.62
CA ILE A 524 17.66 51.70 9.76
C ILE A 524 18.58 50.69 10.47
N LEU A 525 19.79 51.11 10.85
CA LEU A 525 20.46 50.43 11.95
C LEU A 525 20.09 51.23 13.23
N PRO A 526 19.37 50.65 14.20
CA PRO A 526 19.27 51.29 15.49
C PRO A 526 20.70 51.39 16.05
N ALA A 527 21.16 52.62 16.26
CA ALA A 527 22.32 52.86 17.09
C ALA A 527 22.12 52.05 18.40
N LYS A 528 23.15 51.26 18.73
CA LYS A 528 23.28 50.32 19.84
C LYS A 528 22.39 50.58 21.05
#